data_3ca0521c9e26aad0df135ff49170c0fd
#
_entry.id   3ca0521c9e26aad0df135ff49170c0fd
#
_cell.length_a   1.000
_cell.length_b   1.000
_cell.length_c   1.000
_cell.angle_alpha   90.00
_cell.angle_beta   90.00
_cell.angle_gamma   90.00
#
_symmetry.space_group_name_H-M   'P 1'
#
loop_
_entity.id
_entity.type
_entity.pdbx_description
1 polymer ?
#
loop_
_entity_poly.entity_id
_entity_poly.type
_entity_poly.pdbx_seq_one_letter_code
_entity_poly.pdbx_strand_id
1 'polypeptide(L)'
;LTGLGDNLEGVAICEDMLYVSNSCTADYTYHNDVKVIDLRTFTLKETLTVASNPNTQMLEEDDKVFLISDDYSSAEGYVLQMIEPAKGNKVTKIGNATYMAANNDILYLVNSMTDWSTKPVTTVNTFFTYNIKTGQMNNASFLKDAPAELVSSTLHMLTINDNNGDIYISTSDFITNGTIYRFKKDGTFIEKFDAGGVNPNSAVFFN
;
A
#
# COMPACT_ATOMS: atom_id res chain seq x y z
N LEU A 1 23.73 -12.64 -0.55
CA LEU A 1 23.56 -11.34 -1.20
C LEU A 1 23.85 -10.24 -0.18
N THR A 2 24.69 -9.28 -0.51
CA THR A 2 25.11 -8.18 0.38
C THR A 2 25.00 -6.84 -0.38
N GLY A 3 24.97 -5.71 0.36
CA GLY A 3 24.98 -4.38 -0.26
C GLY A 3 23.64 -3.95 -0.86
N LEU A 4 22.53 -4.49 -0.34
CA LEU A 4 21.18 -4.13 -0.81
C LEU A 4 20.69 -2.80 -0.21
N GLY A 5 21.15 -2.41 0.97
CA GLY A 5 20.72 -1.21 1.64
C GLY A 5 20.76 -1.35 3.16
N ASP A 6 20.25 -0.33 3.84
CA ASP A 6 20.32 -0.24 5.32
C ASP A 6 18.99 -0.67 5.97
N ASN A 7 17.85 -0.36 5.34
CA ASN A 7 16.54 -0.66 5.86
C ASN A 7 15.63 -1.16 4.73
N LEU A 8 15.63 -2.47 4.53
CA LEU A 8 14.82 -3.15 3.50
C LEU A 8 13.44 -3.43 4.08
N GLU A 9 12.38 -2.92 3.46
CA GLU A 9 11.03 -3.01 4.00
C GLU A 9 10.05 -3.75 3.09
N GLY A 10 9.74 -3.21 1.92
CA GLY A 10 8.78 -3.77 0.99
C GLY A 10 9.41 -4.76 0.02
N VAL A 11 8.68 -5.82 -0.31
CA VAL A 11 9.11 -6.79 -1.31
C VAL A 11 7.96 -7.17 -2.25
N ALA A 12 8.27 -7.37 -3.53
CA ALA A 12 7.36 -7.97 -4.50
C ALA A 12 8.15 -8.85 -5.48
N ILE A 13 7.52 -9.90 -5.96
CA ILE A 13 8.08 -10.76 -7.01
C ILE A 13 7.25 -10.53 -8.28
N CYS A 14 7.93 -10.18 -9.36
CA CYS A 14 7.33 -10.10 -10.67
C CYS A 14 8.20 -10.88 -11.64
N GLU A 15 7.62 -11.88 -12.30
CA GLU A 15 8.37 -12.86 -13.10
C GLU A 15 9.51 -13.51 -12.27
N ASP A 16 10.74 -13.51 -12.81
CA ASP A 16 11.92 -14.04 -12.15
C ASP A 16 12.70 -12.97 -11.35
N MET A 17 12.10 -11.83 -11.05
CA MET A 17 12.73 -10.71 -10.36
C MET A 17 12.09 -10.46 -8.98
N LEU A 18 12.94 -10.23 -7.98
CA LEU A 18 12.56 -9.75 -6.67
C LEU A 18 12.86 -8.25 -6.59
N TYR A 19 11.86 -7.46 -6.31
CA TYR A 19 11.94 -6.02 -6.04
C TYR A 19 11.98 -5.81 -4.54
N VAL A 20 12.93 -5.03 -4.05
CA VAL A 20 13.12 -4.77 -2.61
C VAL A 20 13.30 -3.28 -2.39
N SER A 21 12.43 -2.65 -1.62
CA SER A 21 12.58 -1.24 -1.26
C SER A 21 13.65 -1.04 -0.19
N ASN A 22 14.39 0.06 -0.31
CA ASN A 22 15.35 0.52 0.68
C ASN A 22 14.91 1.90 1.18
N SER A 23 14.38 1.97 2.40
CA SER A 23 13.63 3.14 2.87
C SER A 23 14.52 4.25 3.44
N CYS A 24 15.30 3.96 4.46
CA CYS A 24 16.13 4.98 5.12
C CYS A 24 17.34 4.37 5.84
N THR A 25 18.27 5.24 6.24
CA THR A 25 19.36 4.87 7.14
C THR A 25 18.89 4.80 8.60
N ALA A 26 19.75 4.33 9.49
CA ALA A 26 19.46 4.26 10.94
C ALA A 26 19.21 5.64 11.59
N ASP A 27 19.70 6.72 10.99
CA ASP A 27 19.47 8.12 11.41
C ASP A 27 18.31 8.79 10.64
N TYR A 28 17.45 7.99 9.97
CA TYR A 28 16.28 8.43 9.19
C TYR A 28 16.61 9.32 7.99
N THR A 29 17.82 9.23 7.43
CA THR A 29 18.09 9.81 6.11
C THR A 29 17.42 8.93 5.04
N TYR A 30 16.47 9.48 4.30
CA TYR A 30 15.69 8.74 3.34
C TYR A 30 16.50 8.33 2.11
N HIS A 31 16.33 7.08 1.72
CA HIS A 31 16.74 6.56 0.41
C HIS A 31 15.62 6.75 -0.62
N ASN A 32 15.95 6.54 -1.87
CA ASN A 32 15.01 6.65 -2.99
C ASN A 32 15.25 5.54 -4.01
N ASP A 33 15.45 4.33 -3.52
CA ASP A 33 15.83 3.23 -4.39
C ASP A 33 15.08 1.92 -4.11
N VAL A 34 14.90 1.16 -5.20
CA VAL A 34 14.43 -0.22 -5.20
C VAL A 34 15.51 -1.09 -5.83
N LYS A 35 15.88 -2.17 -5.15
CA LYS A 35 16.83 -3.17 -5.67
C LYS A 35 16.07 -4.22 -6.46
N VAL A 36 16.55 -4.51 -7.66
CA VAL A 36 16.03 -5.60 -8.52
C VAL A 36 17.02 -6.75 -8.50
N ILE A 37 16.58 -7.90 -8.04
CA ILE A 37 17.38 -9.11 -7.86
C ILE A 37 16.88 -10.17 -8.80
N ASP A 38 17.76 -10.74 -9.61
CA ASP A 38 17.45 -11.91 -10.44
C ASP A 38 17.38 -13.15 -9.55
N LEU A 39 16.20 -13.78 -9.47
CA LEU A 39 15.95 -14.95 -8.62
C LEU A 39 16.62 -16.22 -9.10
N ARG A 40 16.97 -16.33 -10.39
CA ARG A 40 17.65 -17.52 -10.96
C ARG A 40 19.13 -17.56 -10.61
N THR A 41 19.76 -16.38 -10.57
CA THR A 41 21.19 -16.25 -10.22
C THR A 41 21.41 -15.78 -8.78
N PHE A 42 20.37 -15.26 -8.16
CA PHE A 42 20.37 -14.63 -6.85
C PHE A 42 21.41 -13.50 -6.76
N THR A 43 21.44 -12.64 -7.77
CA THR A 43 22.35 -11.49 -7.86
C THR A 43 21.60 -10.18 -8.06
N LEU A 44 22.17 -9.08 -7.56
CA LEU A 44 21.65 -7.74 -7.83
C LEU A 44 21.81 -7.44 -9.33
N LYS A 45 20.70 -7.18 -10.00
CA LYS A 45 20.65 -6.88 -11.43
C LYS A 45 20.66 -5.38 -11.69
N GLU A 46 19.88 -4.63 -10.91
CA GLU A 46 19.66 -3.21 -11.12
C GLU A 46 19.27 -2.50 -9.82
N THR A 47 19.48 -1.20 -9.77
CA THR A 47 18.95 -0.32 -8.74
C THR A 47 18.12 0.76 -9.42
N LEU A 48 16.82 0.82 -9.10
CA LEU A 48 15.88 1.79 -9.65
C LEU A 48 15.80 3.01 -8.76
N THR A 49 15.67 4.19 -9.36
CA THR A 49 15.34 5.42 -8.63
C THR A 49 13.83 5.55 -8.53
N VAL A 50 13.32 5.71 -7.33
CA VAL A 50 11.91 5.91 -6.99
C VAL A 50 11.73 7.19 -6.17
N ALA A 51 10.51 7.52 -5.74
CA ALA A 51 10.31 8.60 -4.79
C ALA A 51 10.94 8.25 -3.43
N SER A 52 11.25 9.28 -2.65
CA SER A 52 11.95 9.19 -1.38
C SER A 52 11.19 8.34 -0.35
N ASN A 53 11.93 7.58 0.44
CA ASN A 53 11.43 6.69 1.50
C ASN A 53 10.38 5.66 1.01
N PRO A 54 10.74 4.76 0.07
CA PRO A 54 9.85 3.67 -0.31
C PRO A 54 9.66 2.71 0.86
N ASN A 55 8.41 2.52 1.29
CA ASN A 55 8.05 1.80 2.50
C ASN A 55 7.60 0.35 2.26
N THR A 56 6.95 -0.27 3.24
CA THR A 56 6.47 -1.66 3.20
C THR A 56 5.34 -1.91 2.19
N GLN A 57 4.67 -0.87 1.71
CA GLN A 57 3.57 -0.98 0.75
C GLN A 57 4.13 -1.25 -0.65
N MET A 58 4.33 -2.52 -0.96
CA MET A 58 4.76 -3.00 -2.28
C MET A 58 3.98 -4.27 -2.64
N LEU A 59 3.48 -4.35 -3.87
CA LEU A 59 2.78 -5.52 -4.39
C LEU A 59 2.99 -5.67 -5.89
N GLU A 60 2.69 -6.85 -6.41
CA GLU A 60 2.64 -7.16 -7.83
C GLU A 60 1.19 -7.41 -8.26
N GLU A 61 0.79 -6.92 -9.42
CA GLU A 61 -0.46 -7.24 -10.10
C GLU A 61 -0.31 -6.95 -11.61
N ASP A 62 -0.79 -7.86 -12.45
CA ASP A 62 -0.78 -7.74 -13.92
C ASP A 62 0.63 -7.44 -14.49
N ASP A 63 1.63 -8.22 -14.05
CA ASP A 63 3.06 -8.11 -14.43
C ASP A 63 3.66 -6.71 -14.18
N LYS A 64 3.18 -6.00 -13.19
CA LYS A 64 3.67 -4.68 -12.75
C LYS A 64 3.87 -4.67 -11.25
N VAL A 65 4.85 -3.92 -10.79
CA VAL A 65 5.10 -3.71 -9.37
C VAL A 65 4.62 -2.33 -8.96
N PHE A 66 3.83 -2.27 -7.90
CA PHE A 66 3.34 -1.02 -7.32
C PHE A 66 3.98 -0.80 -5.96
N LEU A 67 4.32 0.45 -5.66
CA LEU A 67 4.90 0.81 -4.38
C LEU A 67 4.42 2.18 -3.91
N ILE A 68 4.41 2.35 -2.60
CA ILE A 68 4.17 3.65 -1.96
C ILE A 68 5.48 4.11 -1.33
N SER A 69 5.83 5.36 -1.57
CA SER A 69 6.92 6.06 -0.89
C SER A 69 6.34 7.14 0.00
N ASP A 70 6.95 7.40 1.14
CA ASP A 70 6.43 8.34 2.14
C ASP A 70 7.51 9.32 2.60
N ASP A 71 7.59 10.46 1.96
CA ASP A 71 8.49 11.54 2.34
C ASP A 71 7.77 12.58 3.19
N TYR A 72 7.86 12.45 4.50
CA TYR A 72 7.27 13.39 5.46
C TYR A 72 7.84 14.82 5.35
N SER A 73 8.97 15.00 4.72
CA SER A 73 9.60 16.32 4.50
C SER A 73 9.10 17.00 3.24
N SER A 74 8.46 16.26 2.34
CA SER A 74 7.96 16.72 1.06
C SER A 74 6.51 17.15 1.14
N ALA A 75 6.14 18.19 0.41
CA ALA A 75 4.74 18.58 0.22
C ALA A 75 3.93 17.52 -0.56
N GLU A 76 4.61 16.58 -1.23
CA GLU A 76 3.96 15.47 -1.95
C GLU A 76 3.48 14.36 -1.01
N GLY A 77 4.12 14.19 0.15
CA GLY A 77 3.79 13.15 1.14
C GLY A 77 3.88 11.74 0.54
N TYR A 78 2.78 11.01 0.62
CA TYR A 78 2.68 9.65 0.08
C TYR A 78 2.57 9.63 -1.44
N VAL A 79 3.51 8.96 -2.11
CA VAL A 79 3.59 8.87 -3.58
C VAL A 79 3.38 7.42 -4.01
N LEU A 80 2.31 7.17 -4.76
CA LEU A 80 2.04 5.88 -5.40
C LEU A 80 2.75 5.83 -6.76
N GLN A 81 3.54 4.79 -6.97
CA GLN A 81 4.33 4.58 -8.18
C GLN A 81 4.09 3.18 -8.75
N MET A 82 4.33 3.04 -10.03
CA MET A 82 4.28 1.80 -10.78
C MET A 82 5.63 1.57 -11.45
N ILE A 83 6.16 0.37 -11.36
CA ILE A 83 7.32 -0.13 -12.11
C ILE A 83 6.79 -1.09 -13.18
N GLU A 84 7.22 -0.89 -14.41
CA GLU A 84 6.83 -1.71 -15.57
C GLU A 84 8.03 -2.54 -16.06
N PRO A 85 8.18 -3.81 -15.64
CA PRO A 85 9.30 -4.67 -16.05
C PRO A 85 9.41 -4.82 -17.57
N ALA A 86 8.29 -5.04 -18.26
CA ALA A 86 8.22 -5.16 -19.71
C ALA A 86 8.69 -3.90 -20.47
N LYS A 87 8.80 -2.76 -19.79
CA LYS A 87 9.32 -1.50 -20.34
C LYS A 87 10.69 -1.12 -19.77
N GLY A 88 11.49 -2.12 -19.39
CA GLY A 88 12.81 -1.93 -18.82
C GLY A 88 12.77 -1.29 -17.43
N ASN A 89 11.88 -1.76 -16.59
CA ASN A 89 11.67 -1.25 -15.22
C ASN A 89 11.36 0.25 -15.15
N LYS A 90 10.61 0.76 -16.12
CA LYS A 90 10.20 2.16 -16.13
C LYS A 90 9.37 2.48 -14.89
N VAL A 91 9.83 3.44 -14.09
CA VAL A 91 9.11 3.96 -12.92
C VAL A 91 8.20 5.11 -13.35
N THR A 92 6.94 5.07 -12.91
CA THR A 92 5.94 6.11 -13.22
C THR A 92 5.15 6.45 -11.95
N LYS A 93 5.05 7.74 -11.59
CA LYS A 93 4.13 8.22 -10.56
C LYS A 93 2.71 8.15 -11.12
N ILE A 94 1.78 7.53 -10.37
CA ILE A 94 0.37 7.40 -10.75
C ILE A 94 -0.58 8.15 -9.82
N GLY A 95 -0.12 8.59 -8.66
CA GLY A 95 -0.95 9.37 -7.74
C GLY A 95 -0.38 9.42 -6.33
N ASN A 96 -1.26 9.64 -5.37
CA ASN A 96 -0.96 9.62 -3.94
C ASN A 96 -1.88 8.61 -3.25
N ALA A 97 -1.33 7.74 -2.41
CA ALA A 97 -2.07 6.79 -1.59
C ALA A 97 -1.24 6.40 -0.37
N THR A 98 -1.91 6.10 0.74
CA THR A 98 -1.29 5.62 1.98
C THR A 98 -1.41 4.10 2.16
N TYR A 99 -2.43 3.50 1.56
CA TYR A 99 -2.66 2.05 1.53
C TYR A 99 -3.07 1.61 0.14
N MET A 100 -2.66 0.41 -0.23
CA MET A 100 -3.08 -0.24 -1.46
C MET A 100 -3.29 -1.73 -1.25
N ALA A 101 -4.23 -2.29 -2.00
CA ALA A 101 -4.42 -3.71 -2.22
C ALA A 101 -4.84 -3.92 -3.67
N ALA A 102 -4.61 -5.09 -4.24
CA ALA A 102 -4.95 -5.38 -5.62
C ALA A 102 -5.82 -6.63 -5.73
N ASN A 103 -6.69 -6.64 -6.70
CA ASN A 103 -7.43 -7.83 -7.11
C ASN A 103 -8.04 -7.63 -8.50
N ASN A 104 -7.85 -8.60 -9.42
CA ASN A 104 -8.42 -8.59 -10.76
C ASN A 104 -8.14 -7.29 -11.55
N ASP A 105 -6.88 -6.91 -11.68
CA ASP A 105 -6.40 -5.74 -12.41
C ASP A 105 -6.89 -4.39 -11.84
N ILE A 106 -7.39 -4.37 -10.63
CA ILE A 106 -7.80 -3.16 -9.93
C ILE A 106 -6.94 -2.97 -8.68
N LEU A 107 -6.31 -1.81 -8.56
CA LEU A 107 -5.79 -1.34 -7.28
C LEU A 107 -6.92 -0.66 -6.50
N TYR A 108 -7.15 -1.11 -5.31
CA TYR A 108 -7.96 -0.46 -4.28
C TYR A 108 -7.04 0.41 -3.45
N LEU A 109 -7.36 1.67 -3.33
CA LEU A 109 -6.46 2.69 -2.79
C LEU A 109 -7.15 3.48 -1.68
N VAL A 110 -6.38 3.81 -0.66
CA VAL A 110 -6.79 4.76 0.36
C VAL A 110 -5.75 5.87 0.43
N ASN A 111 -6.20 7.13 0.47
CA ASN A 111 -5.37 8.24 0.89
C ASN A 111 -5.89 8.73 2.24
N SER A 112 -5.11 8.49 3.29
CA SER A 112 -5.40 8.85 4.67
C SER A 112 -4.58 10.08 5.05
N MET A 113 -5.24 11.22 5.21
CA MET A 113 -4.60 12.49 5.52
C MET A 113 -4.92 12.89 6.96
N THR A 114 -3.89 13.02 7.77
CA THR A 114 -4.02 13.43 9.18
C THR A 114 -3.49 14.85 9.36
N ASP A 115 -4.35 15.74 9.84
CA ASP A 115 -3.98 17.11 10.20
C ASP A 115 -3.64 17.18 11.69
N TRP A 116 -2.35 17.24 11.98
CA TRP A 116 -1.79 17.35 13.33
C TRP A 116 -1.89 18.75 13.92
N SER A 117 -2.23 19.76 13.11
CA SER A 117 -2.37 21.15 13.57
C SER A 117 -3.71 21.42 14.28
N THR A 118 -4.72 20.59 14.01
CA THR A 118 -6.06 20.69 14.63
C THR A 118 -6.10 20.07 16.03
N LYS A 119 -7.03 20.52 16.86
CA LYS A 119 -7.29 19.94 18.19
C LYS A 119 -8.80 19.80 18.40
N PRO A 120 -9.31 18.57 18.45
CA PRO A 120 -8.58 17.30 18.31
C PRO A 120 -7.96 17.15 16.92
N VAL A 121 -6.93 16.31 16.82
CA VAL A 121 -6.32 15.91 15.56
C VAL A 121 -7.40 15.28 14.65
N THR A 122 -7.40 15.63 13.38
CA THR A 122 -8.41 15.15 12.43
C THR A 122 -7.76 14.29 11.34
N THR A 123 -8.43 13.19 11.00
CA THR A 123 -8.04 12.33 9.90
C THR A 123 -9.17 12.28 8.87
N VAL A 124 -8.82 12.29 7.59
CA VAL A 124 -9.76 12.12 6.48
C VAL A 124 -9.26 11.02 5.57
N ASN A 125 -10.06 9.97 5.40
CA ASN A 125 -9.79 8.86 4.51
C ASN A 125 -10.62 8.99 3.24
N THR A 126 -9.96 8.93 2.09
CA THR A 126 -10.59 8.83 0.78
C THR A 126 -10.30 7.46 0.17
N PHE A 127 -11.33 6.85 -0.40
CA PHE A 127 -11.29 5.50 -0.97
C PHE A 127 -11.53 5.59 -2.47
N PHE A 128 -10.64 5.03 -3.29
CA PHE A 128 -10.72 5.16 -4.73
C PHE A 128 -10.01 3.97 -5.40
N THR A 129 -10.12 3.83 -6.72
CA THR A 129 -9.50 2.71 -7.45
C THR A 129 -8.70 3.20 -8.64
N TYR A 130 -7.73 2.38 -9.04
CA TYR A 130 -6.98 2.54 -10.29
C TYR A 130 -7.08 1.25 -11.10
N ASN A 131 -7.53 1.37 -12.34
CA ASN A 131 -7.57 0.25 -13.26
C ASN A 131 -6.21 0.10 -13.95
N ILE A 132 -5.54 -1.01 -13.69
CA ILE A 132 -4.16 -1.27 -14.12
C ILE A 132 -4.06 -1.38 -15.65
N LYS A 133 -5.05 -2.00 -16.30
CA LYS A 133 -5.06 -2.19 -17.75
C LYS A 133 -5.31 -0.92 -18.53
N THR A 134 -6.22 -0.07 -18.04
CA THR A 134 -6.57 1.17 -18.75
C THR A 134 -5.75 2.36 -18.31
N GLY A 135 -5.07 2.29 -17.16
CA GLY A 135 -4.33 3.39 -16.57
C GLY A 135 -5.23 4.50 -16.02
N GLN A 136 -6.50 4.20 -15.72
CA GLN A 136 -7.46 5.22 -15.30
C GLN A 136 -7.73 5.16 -13.79
N MET A 137 -7.68 6.34 -13.17
CA MET A 137 -8.11 6.56 -11.79
C MET A 137 -9.62 6.77 -11.74
N ASN A 138 -10.30 6.08 -10.83
CA ASN A 138 -11.69 6.35 -10.48
C ASN A 138 -11.75 6.91 -9.06
N ASN A 139 -12.01 8.19 -8.93
CA ASN A 139 -12.02 8.89 -7.64
C ASN A 139 -13.33 8.72 -6.84
N ALA A 140 -14.32 7.99 -7.37
CA ALA A 140 -15.49 7.61 -6.60
C ALA A 140 -15.10 6.55 -5.55
N SER A 141 -15.66 6.66 -4.34
CA SER A 141 -15.45 5.66 -3.30
C SER A 141 -15.85 4.28 -3.79
N PHE A 142 -14.98 3.30 -3.61
CA PHE A 142 -15.33 1.90 -3.86
C PHE A 142 -16.18 1.30 -2.72
N LEU A 143 -16.26 1.96 -1.56
CA LEU A 143 -17.07 1.52 -0.43
C LEU A 143 -18.51 2.02 -0.57
N LYS A 144 -19.48 1.16 -0.27
CA LYS A 144 -20.92 1.42 -0.23
C LYS A 144 -21.44 1.13 1.16
N ASP A 145 -22.33 1.98 1.64
CA ASP A 145 -22.96 1.86 2.96
C ASP A 145 -21.94 1.72 4.12
N ALA A 146 -20.74 2.29 3.94
CA ALA A 146 -19.68 2.23 4.92
C ALA A 146 -20.10 2.96 6.20
N PRO A 147 -19.78 2.41 7.41
CA PRO A 147 -19.96 3.12 8.65
C PRO A 147 -19.27 4.48 8.62
N ALA A 148 -19.98 5.52 9.07
CA ALA A 148 -19.53 6.91 8.94
C ALA A 148 -18.18 7.18 9.64
N GLU A 149 -17.90 6.47 10.72
CA GLU A 149 -16.64 6.61 11.46
C GLU A 149 -15.40 6.20 10.62
N LEU A 150 -15.55 5.33 9.63
CA LEU A 150 -14.42 4.84 8.85
C LEU A 150 -13.70 5.94 8.06
N VAL A 151 -14.41 6.99 7.64
CA VAL A 151 -13.81 8.11 6.91
C VAL A 151 -12.90 9.00 7.77
N SER A 152 -12.96 8.87 9.10
CA SER A 152 -12.17 9.67 10.05
C SER A 152 -11.36 8.82 11.03
N SER A 153 -11.40 7.50 10.93
CA SER A 153 -10.62 6.60 11.77
C SER A 153 -9.17 6.48 11.29
N THR A 154 -8.25 6.21 12.21
CA THR A 154 -6.89 5.82 11.85
C THR A 154 -6.90 4.41 11.28
N LEU A 155 -6.53 4.27 10.01
CA LEU A 155 -6.46 2.98 9.32
C LEU A 155 -5.12 2.28 9.61
N HIS A 156 -5.15 0.96 9.61
CA HIS A 156 -3.96 0.12 9.80
C HIS A 156 -3.75 -0.93 8.73
N MET A 157 -4.82 -1.34 8.04
CA MET A 157 -4.74 -2.35 6.99
C MET A 157 -5.80 -2.08 5.92
N LEU A 158 -5.42 -2.32 4.69
CA LEU A 158 -6.31 -2.58 3.56
C LEU A 158 -5.84 -3.88 2.92
N THR A 159 -6.71 -4.88 2.82
CA THR A 159 -6.40 -6.15 2.15
C THR A 159 -7.64 -6.74 1.49
N ILE A 160 -7.44 -7.64 0.56
CA ILE A 160 -8.50 -8.32 -0.18
C ILE A 160 -8.30 -9.82 -0.03
N ASN A 161 -9.40 -10.52 0.19
CA ASN A 161 -9.41 -11.97 0.18
C ASN A 161 -9.46 -12.48 -1.26
N ASP A 162 -8.35 -13.03 -1.75
CA ASP A 162 -8.21 -13.50 -3.14
C ASP A 162 -9.22 -14.61 -3.50
N ASN A 163 -9.75 -15.35 -2.50
CA ASN A 163 -10.69 -16.43 -2.75
C ASN A 163 -12.08 -15.94 -3.16
N ASN A 164 -12.53 -14.77 -2.67
CA ASN A 164 -13.89 -14.28 -2.88
C ASN A 164 -13.97 -12.80 -3.27
N GLY A 165 -12.85 -12.07 -3.17
CA GLY A 165 -12.76 -10.64 -3.44
C GLY A 165 -13.26 -9.74 -2.32
N ASP A 166 -13.62 -10.27 -1.15
CA ASP A 166 -14.05 -9.45 -0.01
C ASP A 166 -12.92 -8.54 0.45
N ILE A 167 -13.28 -7.28 0.74
CA ILE A 167 -12.36 -6.24 1.15
C ILE A 167 -12.38 -6.14 2.67
N TYR A 168 -11.20 -6.07 3.27
CA TYR A 168 -11.03 -5.90 4.71
C TYR A 168 -10.22 -4.65 5.00
N ILE A 169 -10.75 -3.82 5.90
CA ILE A 169 -10.09 -2.60 6.37
C ILE A 169 -10.01 -2.68 7.89
N SER A 170 -8.87 -2.40 8.47
CA SER A 170 -8.73 -2.31 9.91
C SER A 170 -8.49 -0.88 10.37
N THR A 171 -8.94 -0.61 11.60
CA THR A 171 -8.69 0.64 12.31
C THR A 171 -8.01 0.38 13.64
N SER A 172 -7.33 1.38 14.18
CA SER A 172 -6.74 1.34 15.52
C SER A 172 -6.72 2.72 16.15
N ASP A 173 -6.85 2.75 17.48
CA ASP A 173 -6.57 3.91 18.32
C ASP A 173 -5.25 3.78 19.09
N PHE A 174 -4.46 2.73 18.81
CA PHE A 174 -3.19 2.35 19.46
C PHE A 174 -3.31 1.95 20.94
N ILE A 175 -4.50 1.86 21.50
CA ILE A 175 -4.73 1.61 22.94
C ILE A 175 -5.63 0.40 23.12
N THR A 176 -6.77 0.37 22.43
CA THR A 176 -7.76 -0.71 22.52
C THR A 176 -7.65 -1.67 21.33
N ASN A 177 -8.42 -2.75 21.37
CA ASN A 177 -8.50 -3.65 20.22
C ASN A 177 -8.96 -2.88 18.97
N GLY A 178 -8.31 -3.16 17.86
CA GLY A 178 -8.71 -2.62 16.57
C GLY A 178 -10.04 -3.21 16.09
N THR A 179 -10.67 -2.52 15.16
CA THR A 179 -11.89 -2.99 14.50
C THR A 179 -11.59 -3.40 13.07
N ILE A 180 -12.12 -4.55 12.66
CA ILE A 180 -12.09 -5.02 11.27
C ILE A 180 -13.44 -4.70 10.62
N TYR A 181 -13.42 -4.06 9.46
CA TYR A 181 -14.56 -3.79 8.59
C TYR A 181 -14.45 -4.69 7.37
N ARG A 182 -15.53 -5.43 7.08
CA ARG A 182 -15.62 -6.33 5.94
C ARG A 182 -16.64 -5.83 4.94
N PHE A 183 -16.26 -5.82 3.68
CA PHE A 183 -17.09 -5.44 2.55
C PHE A 183 -17.08 -6.53 1.50
N LYS A 184 -18.15 -6.66 0.74
CA LYS A 184 -18.17 -7.50 -0.47
C LYS A 184 -17.22 -6.93 -1.52
N LYS A 185 -16.85 -7.74 -2.51
CA LYS A 185 -16.04 -7.32 -3.67
C LYS A 185 -16.60 -6.13 -4.44
N ASP A 186 -17.90 -5.87 -4.35
CA ASP A 186 -18.55 -4.72 -4.96
C ASP A 186 -18.58 -3.48 -4.07
N GLY A 187 -17.93 -3.55 -2.90
CA GLY A 187 -17.81 -2.48 -1.90
C GLY A 187 -18.97 -2.40 -0.90
N THR A 188 -19.99 -3.25 -0.99
CA THR A 188 -21.14 -3.25 -0.07
C THR A 188 -20.71 -3.70 1.32
N PHE A 189 -21.02 -2.89 2.36
CA PHE A 189 -20.72 -3.24 3.75
C PHE A 189 -21.40 -4.54 4.17
N ILE A 190 -20.68 -5.40 4.88
CA ILE A 190 -21.20 -6.66 5.44
C ILE A 190 -21.30 -6.54 6.96
N GLU A 191 -20.17 -6.32 7.61
CA GLU A 191 -20.05 -6.38 9.07
C GLU A 191 -18.80 -5.65 9.57
N LYS A 192 -18.78 -5.39 10.87
CA LYS A 192 -17.55 -5.04 11.59
C LYS A 192 -17.44 -5.87 12.86
N PHE A 193 -16.21 -6.19 13.26
CA PHE A 193 -15.94 -6.99 14.45
C PHE A 193 -14.62 -6.58 15.11
N ASP A 194 -14.48 -6.94 16.38
CA ASP A 194 -13.27 -6.76 17.18
C ASP A 194 -12.14 -7.64 16.64
N ALA A 195 -10.97 -7.08 16.42
CA ALA A 195 -9.79 -7.81 15.93
C ALA A 195 -9.15 -8.71 16.99
N GLY A 196 -9.54 -8.59 18.25
CA GLY A 196 -8.93 -9.31 19.37
C GLY A 196 -7.53 -8.84 19.76
N GLY A 197 -7.04 -7.76 19.17
CA GLY A 197 -5.73 -7.18 19.45
C GLY A 197 -5.60 -5.74 18.98
N VAL A 198 -4.57 -5.07 19.49
CA VAL A 198 -4.23 -3.69 19.12
C VAL A 198 -3.48 -3.71 17.77
N ASN A 199 -3.72 -2.71 16.93
CA ASN A 199 -3.02 -2.48 15.66
C ASN A 199 -3.06 -3.68 14.67
N PRO A 200 -4.23 -4.18 14.28
CA PRO A 200 -4.32 -5.25 13.28
C PRO A 200 -3.82 -4.74 11.92
N ASN A 201 -2.66 -5.23 11.49
CA ASN A 201 -1.94 -4.70 10.32
C ASN A 201 -1.83 -5.69 9.15
N SER A 202 -2.27 -6.92 9.33
CA SER A 202 -2.25 -7.94 8.28
C SER A 202 -3.35 -8.98 8.49
N ALA A 203 -3.75 -9.64 7.41
CA ALA A 203 -4.65 -10.79 7.45
C ALA A 203 -4.17 -11.87 6.49
N VAL A 204 -4.43 -13.13 6.86
CA VAL A 204 -4.18 -14.30 6.02
C VAL A 204 -5.51 -15.05 5.86
N PHE A 205 -5.83 -15.41 4.63
CA PHE A 205 -7.06 -16.12 4.29
C PHE A 205 -6.73 -17.56 3.90
N PHE A 206 -7.43 -18.50 4.52
CA PHE A 206 -7.29 -19.91 4.21
C PHE A 206 -8.44 -20.37 3.32
N ASN A 207 -8.16 -21.31 2.41
CA ASN A 207 -9.14 -21.99 1.56
C ASN A 207 -9.89 -23.08 2.33
#